data_de6d028f4f14438c30e79c610ad2aed6
#
_entry.id   de6d028f4f14438c30e79c610ad2aed6
#
_cell.length_a   1.000
_cell.length_b   1.000
_cell.length_c   1.000
_cell.angle_alpha   90.00
_cell.angle_beta   90.00
_cell.angle_gamma   90.00
#
_symmetry.space_group_name_H-M   'P 1'
#
loop_
_entity.id
_entity.type
_entity.pdbx_description
1 polymer ?
#
loop_
_entity_poly.entity_id
_entity_poly.type
_entity_poly.pdbx_seq_one_letter_code
_entity_poly.pdbx_strand_id
1 'polypeptide(L)'
;MTNHNYKFDTLQVHAGQVPDPVTGSRAVPLYQTTSFVFNNSDHAEARFALQDPEAIYSRLGNPTNDVFEARIAALEGGSAALGVGSGSAAITYAILNIATVGDNIVSASTLYGGTYHLFSGTLPKYGITTKFVNPDDPKNFEEAIDEKTKAIYYETLGNPGNNVIDYDAIGQIAKKHGIPVIVDATFTTPVTFKPFEHGANVIVHSATKFIGGHGTSIGGVIVDGGNFDWANGKFPDFTQADESYNGIKFAELGEIAFVTRIRAILLRDTGAALSPFHSWLFLQGLETLSLRVERHISNTKKIVEFLDNHPKVELVNHPLLESNSYHALYQKYYPKDAGSIFTFELKDKDEKKARDLIDHLEIFSLLANVGDTKSLAIHPASTTHQQLNVEELASAGISKGTIRLSVGIEDVTDLIADLEQALEKI
;
A
#
# COMPACT_ATOMS: atom_id res chain seq x y z
N MET A 1 -6.91 25.81 2.88
CA MET A 1 -6.74 25.98 1.42
C MET A 1 -8.08 26.26 0.80
N THR A 2 -8.15 27.26 -0.11
CA THR A 2 -9.34 27.45 -0.94
C THR A 2 -9.60 26.17 -1.72
N ASN A 3 -10.88 25.73 -1.74
CA ASN A 3 -11.37 24.52 -2.44
C ASN A 3 -11.17 24.66 -3.98
N HIS A 4 -9.94 24.56 -4.43
CA HIS A 4 -9.64 24.47 -5.86
C HIS A 4 -9.63 22.99 -6.25
N ASN A 5 -10.48 22.63 -7.19
CA ASN A 5 -10.57 21.26 -7.75
C ASN A 5 -9.39 21.02 -8.73
N TYR A 6 -8.16 21.03 -8.18
CA TYR A 6 -6.96 20.78 -8.96
C TYR A 6 -6.88 19.35 -9.47
N LYS A 7 -6.23 19.16 -10.61
CA LYS A 7 -5.93 17.85 -11.18
C LYS A 7 -4.75 17.21 -10.47
N PHE A 8 -4.58 15.90 -10.65
CA PHE A 8 -3.60 15.06 -9.96
C PHE A 8 -2.19 15.66 -9.97
N ASP A 9 -1.67 16.04 -11.16
CA ASP A 9 -0.29 16.55 -11.30
C ASP A 9 -0.07 17.86 -10.55
N THR A 10 -1.11 18.69 -10.39
CA THR A 10 -1.04 19.88 -9.55
C THR A 10 -1.11 19.51 -8.07
N LEU A 11 -1.97 18.58 -7.68
CA LEU A 11 -2.07 18.11 -6.30
C LEU A 11 -0.79 17.46 -5.82
N GLN A 12 -0.12 16.65 -6.64
CA GLN A 12 1.10 15.94 -6.23
C GLN A 12 2.27 16.88 -5.86
N VAL A 13 2.27 18.11 -6.38
CA VAL A 13 3.33 19.11 -6.09
C VAL A 13 2.89 20.21 -5.14
N HIS A 14 1.58 20.39 -4.89
CA HIS A 14 1.06 21.52 -4.10
C HIS A 14 0.20 21.13 -2.89
N ALA A 15 -0.47 19.99 -2.91
CA ALA A 15 -1.41 19.67 -1.84
C ALA A 15 -0.71 19.57 -0.46
N GLY A 16 -1.41 20.04 0.56
CA GLY A 16 -0.91 20.06 1.93
C GLY A 16 0.18 21.08 2.23
N GLN A 17 0.64 21.88 1.25
CA GLN A 17 1.75 22.81 1.41
C GLN A 17 1.33 24.25 1.17
N VAL A 18 1.86 25.14 2.02
CA VAL A 18 1.93 26.61 1.80
C VAL A 18 3.38 27.04 2.00
N PRO A 19 3.84 28.17 1.44
CA PRO A 19 5.13 28.74 1.81
C PRO A 19 5.21 28.92 3.32
N ASP A 20 6.37 28.64 3.90
CA ASP A 20 6.56 28.77 5.35
C ASP A 20 6.25 30.20 5.81
N PRO A 21 5.32 30.41 6.75
CA PRO A 21 4.84 31.74 7.10
C PRO A 21 5.89 32.62 7.84
N VAL A 22 6.93 31.99 8.40
CA VAL A 22 7.97 32.69 9.15
C VAL A 22 9.15 33.05 8.25
N THR A 23 9.63 32.14 7.44
CA THR A 23 10.83 32.31 6.62
C THR A 23 10.55 32.58 5.15
N GLY A 24 9.32 32.32 4.68
CA GLY A 24 8.97 32.36 3.27
C GLY A 24 9.55 31.20 2.46
N SER A 25 10.04 30.14 3.11
CA SER A 25 10.61 28.97 2.42
C SER A 25 9.60 28.37 1.45
N ARG A 26 10.03 28.18 0.19
CA ARG A 26 9.20 27.55 -0.84
C ARG A 26 9.14 26.04 -0.70
N ALA A 27 10.27 25.40 -0.35
CA ALA A 27 10.31 23.99 -0.05
C ALA A 27 9.72 23.71 1.34
N VAL A 28 9.18 22.50 1.54
CA VAL A 28 8.70 22.08 2.87
C VAL A 28 9.88 22.06 3.84
N PRO A 29 9.85 22.82 4.95
CA PRO A 29 10.90 22.75 5.95
C PRO A 29 10.99 21.38 6.61
N LEU A 30 12.21 20.94 6.92
CA LEU A 30 12.45 19.73 7.69
C LEU A 30 12.53 20.09 9.18
N TYR A 31 11.48 19.78 9.92
CA TYR A 31 11.43 19.96 11.37
C TYR A 31 12.00 18.77 12.12
N GLN A 32 13.32 18.65 12.15
CA GLN A 32 14.04 17.55 12.82
C GLN A 32 14.14 17.83 14.33
N THR A 33 13.04 17.70 15.03
CA THR A 33 12.93 17.89 16.48
C THR A 33 12.08 16.81 17.13
N THR A 34 12.28 16.56 18.43
CA THR A 34 11.44 15.63 19.20
C THR A 34 10.18 16.30 19.74
N SER A 35 10.23 17.57 20.11
CA SER A 35 9.19 18.24 20.89
C SER A 35 9.07 19.71 20.52
N PHE A 36 7.92 20.27 20.84
CA PHE A 36 7.54 21.66 20.56
C PHE A 36 7.20 22.36 21.88
N VAL A 37 7.59 23.64 22.01
CA VAL A 37 7.32 24.44 23.22
C VAL A 37 5.89 24.95 23.24
N PHE A 38 5.34 25.10 24.43
CA PHE A 38 4.03 25.72 24.66
C PHE A 38 4.20 27.19 25.06
N ASN A 39 3.21 28.01 24.77
CA ASN A 39 3.21 29.42 25.13
C ASN A 39 3.04 29.62 26.65
N ASN A 40 2.24 28.75 27.31
CA ASN A 40 1.94 28.72 28.73
C ASN A 40 1.29 27.38 29.11
N SER A 41 0.94 27.19 30.39
CA SER A 41 0.35 25.95 30.90
C SER A 41 -1.05 25.68 30.33
N ASP A 42 -1.87 26.71 30.13
CA ASP A 42 -3.21 26.56 29.56
C ASP A 42 -3.16 26.10 28.10
N HIS A 43 -2.21 26.62 27.33
CA HIS A 43 -1.92 26.18 25.97
C HIS A 43 -1.47 24.71 25.94
N ALA A 44 -0.63 24.28 26.90
CA ALA A 44 -0.24 22.89 27.02
C ALA A 44 -1.45 21.98 27.30
N GLU A 45 -2.32 22.37 28.26
CA GLU A 45 -3.53 21.63 28.60
C GLU A 45 -4.46 21.49 27.39
N ALA A 46 -4.70 22.56 26.63
CA ALA A 46 -5.55 22.53 25.44
C ALA A 46 -5.02 21.55 24.35
N ARG A 47 -3.70 21.49 24.14
CA ARG A 47 -3.10 20.53 23.20
C ARG A 47 -3.25 19.08 23.64
N PHE A 48 -3.02 18.80 24.93
CA PHE A 48 -3.23 17.45 25.46
C PHE A 48 -4.70 17.02 25.48
N ALA A 49 -5.61 17.98 25.55
CA ALA A 49 -7.07 17.75 25.45
C ALA A 49 -7.59 17.65 23.99
N LEU A 50 -6.72 17.69 22.98
CA LEU A 50 -7.06 17.70 21.54
C LEU A 50 -7.93 18.91 21.12
N GLN A 51 -7.89 20.01 21.88
CA GLN A 51 -8.58 21.25 21.58
C GLN A 51 -7.75 22.17 20.67
N ASP A 52 -6.45 21.98 20.66
CA ASP A 52 -5.49 22.59 19.74
C ASP A 52 -4.75 21.47 18.98
N PRO A 53 -4.92 21.38 17.65
CA PRO A 53 -4.40 20.28 16.85
C PRO A 53 -2.91 20.35 16.52
N GLU A 54 -2.18 21.39 16.97
CA GLU A 54 -0.78 21.53 16.63
C GLU A 54 0.13 20.51 17.34
N ALA A 55 1.35 20.37 16.82
CA ALA A 55 2.29 19.36 17.27
C ALA A 55 2.75 19.57 18.73
N ILE A 56 2.81 18.46 19.48
CA ILE A 56 3.35 18.37 20.85
C ILE A 56 4.71 17.68 20.81
N TYR A 57 4.75 16.54 20.17
CA TYR A 57 5.88 15.62 20.12
C TYR A 57 5.88 14.87 18.79
N SER A 58 7.04 14.74 18.14
CA SER A 58 7.14 14.26 16.77
C SER A 58 6.70 12.80 16.56
N ARG A 59 6.54 12.00 17.61
CA ARG A 59 5.92 10.68 17.52
C ARG A 59 4.44 10.77 17.18
N LEU A 60 3.74 11.82 17.63
CA LEU A 60 2.31 12.03 17.43
C LEU A 60 1.99 12.89 16.22
N GLY A 61 2.79 13.93 15.99
CA GLY A 61 2.62 14.86 14.89
C GLY A 61 3.88 15.72 14.70
N ASN A 62 4.15 16.08 13.44
CA ASN A 62 5.29 16.92 13.08
C ASN A 62 4.93 17.69 11.80
N PRO A 63 5.18 19.01 11.70
CA PRO A 63 4.77 19.82 10.55
C PRO A 63 5.26 19.27 9.20
N THR A 64 6.43 18.59 9.14
CA THR A 64 6.90 17.95 7.91
C THR A 64 6.04 16.75 7.55
N ASN A 65 5.67 15.93 8.54
CA ASN A 65 4.81 14.77 8.36
C ASN A 65 3.40 15.18 7.94
N ASP A 66 2.88 16.28 8.53
CA ASP A 66 1.53 16.79 8.25
C ASP A 66 1.38 17.17 6.76
N VAL A 67 2.41 17.72 6.13
CA VAL A 67 2.40 18.00 4.68
C VAL A 67 2.37 16.70 3.86
N PHE A 68 3.15 15.69 4.24
CA PHE A 68 3.14 14.39 3.58
C PHE A 68 1.77 13.72 3.70
N GLU A 69 1.20 13.71 4.89
CA GLU A 69 -0.12 13.13 5.18
C GLU A 69 -1.23 13.84 4.39
N ALA A 70 -1.25 15.18 4.44
CA ALA A 70 -2.23 15.97 3.69
C ALA A 70 -2.10 15.78 2.17
N ARG A 71 -0.88 15.64 1.66
CA ARG A 71 -0.64 15.44 0.22
C ARG A 71 -1.14 14.07 -0.25
N ILE A 72 -0.80 13.00 0.46
CA ILE A 72 -1.25 11.66 0.06
C ILE A 72 -2.76 11.49 0.23
N ALA A 73 -3.37 12.09 1.28
CA ALA A 73 -4.82 12.12 1.43
C ALA A 73 -5.49 12.78 0.22
N ALA A 74 -4.98 13.93 -0.22
CA ALA A 74 -5.50 14.64 -1.40
C ALA A 74 -5.31 13.83 -2.70
N LEU A 75 -4.18 13.14 -2.85
CA LEU A 75 -3.89 12.31 -4.02
C LEU A 75 -4.79 11.07 -4.08
N GLU A 76 -5.14 10.46 -2.98
CA GLU A 76 -6.07 9.35 -2.92
C GLU A 76 -7.55 9.79 -2.98
N GLY A 77 -7.84 11.05 -2.64
CA GLY A 77 -9.19 11.55 -2.49
C GLY A 77 -9.80 11.20 -1.13
N GLY A 78 -8.96 10.97 -0.12
CA GLY A 78 -9.37 10.71 1.26
C GLY A 78 -9.54 11.97 2.10
N SER A 79 -10.14 11.83 3.28
CA SER A 79 -10.38 12.91 4.24
C SER A 79 -9.15 13.24 5.08
N ALA A 80 -8.37 12.24 5.44
CA ALA A 80 -7.14 12.38 6.23
C ALA A 80 -6.18 11.22 6.00
N ALA A 81 -4.92 11.40 6.40
CA ALA A 81 -3.93 10.33 6.39
C ALA A 81 -3.05 10.34 7.63
N LEU A 82 -2.36 9.24 7.88
CA LEU A 82 -1.41 9.05 8.96
C LEU A 82 -0.15 8.35 8.46
N GLY A 83 0.99 9.03 8.54
CA GLY A 83 2.29 8.45 8.26
C GLY A 83 2.80 7.60 9.42
N VAL A 84 3.32 6.42 9.11
CA VAL A 84 3.86 5.45 10.08
C VAL A 84 5.19 4.86 9.61
N GLY A 85 5.92 4.22 10.51
CA GLY A 85 7.29 3.76 10.30
C GLY A 85 7.49 2.70 9.19
N SER A 86 6.44 2.04 8.71
CA SER A 86 6.51 1.06 7.62
C SER A 86 5.13 0.71 7.07
N GLY A 87 5.07 0.11 5.87
CA GLY A 87 3.83 -0.46 5.33
C GLY A 87 3.24 -1.53 6.25
N SER A 88 4.07 -2.38 6.83
CA SER A 88 3.62 -3.40 7.80
C SER A 88 2.98 -2.76 9.05
N ALA A 89 3.52 -1.65 9.55
CA ALA A 89 2.90 -0.89 10.63
C ALA A 89 1.54 -0.29 10.21
N ALA A 90 1.44 0.20 8.97
CA ALA A 90 0.17 0.71 8.44
C ALA A 90 -0.91 -0.36 8.42
N ILE A 91 -0.61 -1.55 7.89
CA ILE A 91 -1.53 -2.69 7.85
C ILE A 91 -1.90 -3.11 9.28
N THR A 92 -0.91 -3.29 10.15
CA THR A 92 -1.12 -3.72 11.53
C THR A 92 -2.03 -2.75 12.28
N TYR A 93 -1.77 -1.44 12.17
CA TYR A 93 -2.58 -0.43 12.85
C TYR A 93 -3.99 -0.33 12.25
N ALA A 94 -4.14 -0.46 10.94
CA ALA A 94 -5.45 -0.46 10.32
C ALA A 94 -6.34 -1.60 10.85
N ILE A 95 -5.79 -2.79 11.06
CA ILE A 95 -6.53 -3.93 11.62
C ILE A 95 -6.75 -3.79 13.12
N LEU A 96 -5.71 -3.49 13.91
CA LEU A 96 -5.83 -3.37 15.38
C LEU A 96 -6.72 -2.20 15.81
N ASN A 97 -6.97 -1.23 14.92
CA ASN A 97 -7.87 -0.13 15.19
C ASN A 97 -9.35 -0.54 15.25
N ILE A 98 -9.70 -1.67 14.65
CA ILE A 98 -11.11 -2.09 14.48
C ILE A 98 -11.39 -3.51 14.97
N ALA A 99 -10.38 -4.32 15.21
CA ALA A 99 -10.52 -5.71 15.62
C ALA A 99 -9.78 -5.95 16.95
N THR A 100 -10.39 -6.78 17.78
CA THR A 100 -9.87 -7.16 19.10
C THR A 100 -9.93 -8.68 19.29
N VAL A 101 -9.59 -9.15 20.49
CA VAL A 101 -9.62 -10.58 20.84
C VAL A 101 -10.99 -11.19 20.54
N GLY A 102 -11.00 -12.26 19.73
CA GLY A 102 -12.19 -12.99 19.31
C GLY A 102 -12.82 -12.51 18.01
N ASP A 103 -12.34 -11.40 17.45
CA ASP A 103 -12.76 -10.91 16.13
C ASP A 103 -12.03 -11.61 14.99
N ASN A 104 -12.53 -11.43 13.77
CA ASN A 104 -11.87 -11.89 12.57
C ASN A 104 -11.95 -10.85 11.44
N ILE A 105 -11.09 -11.05 10.43
CA ILE A 105 -11.15 -10.37 9.14
C ILE A 105 -11.27 -11.40 8.03
N VAL A 106 -11.89 -11.02 6.91
CA VAL A 106 -11.90 -11.81 5.67
C VAL A 106 -10.87 -11.19 4.73
N SER A 107 -9.94 -11.99 4.23
CA SER A 107 -8.84 -11.50 3.40
C SER A 107 -8.69 -12.32 2.13
N ALA A 108 -8.36 -11.64 1.02
CA ALA A 108 -7.83 -12.33 -0.15
C ALA A 108 -6.61 -13.18 0.24
N SER A 109 -6.42 -14.34 -0.41
CA SER A 109 -5.25 -15.19 -0.20
C SER A 109 -4.02 -14.73 -0.98
N THR A 110 -4.20 -13.91 -2.01
CA THR A 110 -3.15 -13.42 -2.91
C THR A 110 -2.51 -12.13 -2.40
N LEU A 111 -1.72 -12.25 -1.34
CA LEU A 111 -1.10 -11.13 -0.63
C LEU A 111 0.42 -11.15 -0.73
N TYR A 112 1.02 -10.01 -0.46
CA TYR A 112 2.44 -9.95 -0.10
C TYR A 112 2.75 -10.93 1.05
N GLY A 113 3.82 -11.72 0.91
CA GLY A 113 4.16 -12.77 1.88
C GLY A 113 4.28 -12.28 3.33
N GLY A 114 4.77 -11.04 3.55
CA GLY A 114 4.82 -10.43 4.87
C GLY A 114 3.43 -10.15 5.46
N THR A 115 2.48 -9.71 4.64
CA THR A 115 1.08 -9.50 5.05
C THR A 115 0.39 -10.82 5.32
N TYR A 116 0.60 -11.81 4.46
CA TYR A 116 0.07 -13.16 4.70
C TYR A 116 0.55 -13.72 6.03
N HIS A 117 1.85 -13.61 6.33
CA HIS A 117 2.41 -14.07 7.60
C HIS A 117 1.91 -13.26 8.81
N LEU A 118 1.77 -11.94 8.67
CA LEU A 118 1.14 -11.10 9.70
C LEU A 118 -0.25 -11.63 10.06
N PHE A 119 -1.05 -11.97 9.06
CA PHE A 119 -2.44 -12.40 9.23
C PHE A 119 -2.56 -13.85 9.69
N SER A 120 -1.72 -14.76 9.20
CA SER A 120 -1.76 -16.18 9.56
C SER A 120 -1.01 -16.53 10.85
N GLY A 121 0.03 -15.76 11.21
CA GLY A 121 0.95 -16.11 12.30
C GLY A 121 0.97 -15.11 13.46
N THR A 122 0.90 -13.81 13.17
CA THR A 122 1.06 -12.77 14.20
C THR A 122 -0.27 -12.33 14.80
N LEU A 123 -1.27 -11.97 13.99
CA LEU A 123 -2.59 -11.55 14.47
C LEU A 123 -3.28 -12.60 15.36
N PRO A 124 -3.18 -13.93 15.08
CA PRO A 124 -3.72 -14.94 15.98
C PRO A 124 -3.18 -14.87 17.40
N LYS A 125 -1.93 -14.40 17.61
CA LYS A 125 -1.35 -14.20 18.95
C LYS A 125 -1.98 -13.01 19.69
N TYR A 126 -2.60 -12.09 18.96
CA TYR A 126 -3.44 -11.01 19.51
C TYR A 126 -4.93 -11.41 19.58
N GLY A 127 -5.24 -12.68 19.31
CA GLY A 127 -6.61 -13.20 19.35
C GLY A 127 -7.49 -12.82 18.18
N ILE A 128 -6.92 -12.29 17.10
CA ILE A 128 -7.62 -11.91 15.86
C ILE A 128 -7.33 -12.99 14.81
N THR A 129 -8.38 -13.58 14.23
CA THR A 129 -8.23 -14.59 13.19
C THR A 129 -8.45 -14.02 11.80
N THR A 130 -7.85 -14.65 10.79
CA THR A 130 -8.05 -14.28 9.38
C THR A 130 -8.65 -15.46 8.62
N LYS A 131 -9.72 -15.20 7.90
CA LYS A 131 -10.33 -16.13 6.96
C LYS A 131 -9.84 -15.79 5.55
N PHE A 132 -8.88 -16.56 5.06
CA PHE A 132 -8.37 -16.40 3.71
C PHE A 132 -9.34 -17.00 2.70
N VAL A 133 -9.60 -16.29 1.62
CA VAL A 133 -10.48 -16.71 0.53
C VAL A 133 -9.79 -16.57 -0.81
N ASN A 134 -10.17 -17.40 -1.77
CA ASN A 134 -9.80 -17.19 -3.16
C ASN A 134 -10.54 -15.94 -3.66
N PRO A 135 -9.83 -14.87 -4.10
CA PRO A 135 -10.44 -13.60 -4.46
C PRO A 135 -11.08 -13.58 -5.86
N ASP A 136 -10.93 -14.65 -6.66
CA ASP A 136 -11.42 -14.70 -8.04
C ASP A 136 -12.97 -14.70 -8.11
N ASP A 137 -13.64 -15.20 -7.08
CA ASP A 137 -15.10 -15.10 -6.94
C ASP A 137 -15.44 -14.24 -5.71
N PRO A 138 -16.08 -13.06 -5.89
CA PRO A 138 -16.52 -12.21 -4.78
C PRO A 138 -17.42 -12.91 -3.75
N LYS A 139 -18.16 -13.96 -4.15
CA LYS A 139 -19.01 -14.73 -3.23
C LYS A 139 -18.22 -15.40 -2.12
N ASN A 140 -16.97 -15.78 -2.37
CA ASN A 140 -16.11 -16.36 -1.34
C ASN A 140 -15.89 -15.41 -0.16
N PHE A 141 -15.83 -14.10 -0.40
CA PHE A 141 -15.78 -13.11 0.66
C PHE A 141 -17.08 -13.09 1.46
N GLU A 142 -18.23 -13.08 0.76
CA GLU A 142 -19.53 -13.02 1.42
C GLU A 142 -19.81 -14.25 2.29
N GLU A 143 -19.50 -15.45 1.80
CA GLU A 143 -19.67 -16.72 2.52
C GLU A 143 -18.76 -16.83 3.76
N ALA A 144 -17.61 -16.15 3.75
CA ALA A 144 -16.69 -16.13 4.88
C ALA A 144 -17.05 -15.14 5.99
N ILE A 145 -17.94 -14.17 5.71
CA ILE A 145 -18.35 -13.15 6.69
C ILE A 145 -19.24 -13.78 7.76
N ASP A 146 -18.96 -13.45 9.02
CA ASP A 146 -19.80 -13.75 10.18
C ASP A 146 -19.99 -12.53 11.10
N GLU A 147 -20.64 -12.72 12.25
CA GLU A 147 -20.92 -11.66 13.22
C GLU A 147 -19.67 -11.02 13.83
N LYS A 148 -18.55 -11.75 13.82
CA LYS A 148 -17.24 -11.29 14.36
C LYS A 148 -16.36 -10.66 13.30
N THR A 149 -16.80 -10.65 12.04
CA THR A 149 -16.00 -10.08 10.94
C THR A 149 -16.00 -8.56 11.02
N LYS A 150 -14.80 -7.98 11.07
CA LYS A 150 -14.58 -6.53 11.23
C LYS A 150 -14.18 -5.82 9.95
N ALA A 151 -13.60 -6.52 8.98
CA ALA A 151 -13.20 -5.94 7.71
C ALA A 151 -13.05 -6.99 6.62
N ILE A 152 -13.09 -6.52 5.36
CA ILE A 152 -12.50 -7.21 4.22
C ILE A 152 -11.16 -6.55 3.91
N TYR A 153 -10.15 -7.36 3.59
CA TYR A 153 -8.82 -6.91 3.20
C TYR A 153 -8.37 -7.52 1.87
N TYR A 154 -7.76 -6.71 1.00
CA TYR A 154 -7.11 -7.17 -0.23
C TYR A 154 -6.04 -6.19 -0.73
N GLU A 155 -5.21 -6.65 -1.67
CA GLU A 155 -4.27 -5.82 -2.43
C GLU A 155 -4.86 -5.49 -3.81
N THR A 156 -4.62 -4.29 -4.33
CA THR A 156 -5.15 -3.84 -5.62
C THR A 156 -4.62 -4.65 -6.80
N LEU A 157 -3.36 -5.07 -6.72
CA LEU A 157 -2.75 -6.07 -7.60
C LEU A 157 -2.08 -7.10 -6.71
N GLY A 158 -2.46 -8.36 -6.87
CA GLY A 158 -1.92 -9.46 -6.05
C GLY A 158 -0.42 -9.66 -6.26
N ASN A 159 0.29 -10.00 -5.19
CA ASN A 159 1.73 -10.23 -5.22
C ASN A 159 2.07 -11.71 -4.97
N PRO A 160 2.74 -12.40 -5.90
CA PRO A 160 3.36 -11.89 -7.13
C PRO A 160 2.50 -12.03 -8.39
N GLY A 161 1.29 -12.57 -8.28
CA GLY A 161 0.49 -13.08 -9.39
C GLY A 161 -0.25 -12.03 -10.21
N ASN A 162 -0.22 -10.72 -9.84
CA ASN A 162 -0.98 -9.66 -10.50
C ASN A 162 -2.48 -9.94 -10.64
N ASN A 163 -3.05 -10.68 -9.70
CA ASN A 163 -4.49 -10.93 -9.65
C ASN A 163 -5.26 -9.61 -9.60
N VAL A 164 -6.27 -9.48 -10.42
CA VAL A 164 -7.22 -8.36 -10.41
C VAL A 164 -8.57 -8.90 -9.97
N ILE A 165 -9.18 -8.27 -8.98
CA ILE A 165 -10.44 -8.71 -8.38
C ILE A 165 -11.59 -7.79 -8.78
N ASP A 166 -12.83 -8.20 -8.59
CA ASP A 166 -13.98 -7.32 -8.81
C ASP A 166 -14.21 -6.41 -7.58
N TYR A 167 -13.53 -5.27 -7.55
CA TYR A 167 -13.56 -4.31 -6.44
C TYR A 167 -14.97 -3.81 -6.14
N ASP A 168 -15.76 -3.52 -7.19
CA ASP A 168 -17.13 -3.02 -7.02
C ASP A 168 -18.02 -4.05 -6.33
N ALA A 169 -17.92 -5.32 -6.73
CA ALA A 169 -18.67 -6.40 -6.13
C ALA A 169 -18.32 -6.60 -4.65
N ILE A 170 -17.02 -6.58 -4.33
CA ILE A 170 -16.54 -6.70 -2.94
C ILE A 170 -16.97 -5.50 -2.10
N GLY A 171 -16.89 -4.29 -2.65
CA GLY A 171 -17.37 -3.07 -1.99
C GLY A 171 -18.86 -3.13 -1.64
N GLN A 172 -19.67 -3.68 -2.55
CA GLN A 172 -21.11 -3.88 -2.32
C GLN A 172 -21.38 -4.92 -1.22
N ILE A 173 -20.63 -6.02 -1.21
CA ILE A 173 -20.71 -7.06 -0.16
C ILE A 173 -20.37 -6.44 1.20
N ALA A 174 -19.26 -5.73 1.32
CA ALA A 174 -18.86 -5.09 2.56
C ALA A 174 -19.91 -4.10 3.07
N LYS A 175 -20.44 -3.26 2.17
CA LYS A 175 -21.52 -2.32 2.47
C LYS A 175 -22.79 -3.02 2.99
N LYS A 176 -23.21 -4.13 2.35
CA LYS A 176 -24.36 -4.94 2.77
C LYS A 176 -24.19 -5.47 4.19
N HIS A 177 -22.97 -5.86 4.55
CA HIS A 177 -22.66 -6.39 5.87
C HIS A 177 -22.26 -5.33 6.90
N GLY A 178 -22.17 -4.05 6.51
CA GLY A 178 -21.81 -2.94 7.40
C GLY A 178 -20.39 -3.08 7.98
N ILE A 179 -19.44 -3.56 7.17
CA ILE A 179 -18.02 -3.69 7.51
C ILE A 179 -17.18 -2.90 6.53
N PRO A 180 -16.02 -2.32 6.93
CA PRO A 180 -15.15 -1.58 6.03
C PRO A 180 -14.35 -2.50 5.13
N VAL A 181 -13.94 -1.94 3.98
CA VAL A 181 -12.93 -2.50 3.09
C VAL A 181 -11.62 -1.76 3.32
N ILE A 182 -10.57 -2.49 3.66
CA ILE A 182 -9.20 -2.01 3.81
C ILE A 182 -8.39 -2.52 2.61
N VAL A 183 -7.77 -1.61 1.88
CA VAL A 183 -7.09 -1.92 0.61
C VAL A 183 -5.62 -1.53 0.70
N ASP A 184 -4.73 -2.46 0.37
CA ASP A 184 -3.33 -2.12 0.09
C ASP A 184 -3.18 -1.73 -1.38
N ALA A 185 -2.94 -0.43 -1.62
CA ALA A 185 -2.79 0.13 -2.95
C ALA A 185 -1.32 0.42 -3.31
N THR A 186 -0.39 -0.25 -2.65
CA THR A 186 1.06 -0.04 -2.85
C THR A 186 1.48 -0.20 -4.30
N PHE A 187 0.93 -1.17 -5.04
CA PHE A 187 1.34 -1.47 -6.42
C PHE A 187 0.71 -0.55 -7.46
N THR A 188 -0.52 -0.13 -7.24
CA THR A 188 -1.21 0.76 -8.19
C THR A 188 -0.89 2.23 -7.97
N THR A 189 -0.60 2.62 -6.75
CA THR A 189 -0.46 4.03 -6.37
C THR A 189 -1.72 4.85 -6.67
N PRO A 190 -1.87 6.08 -6.16
CA PRO A 190 -3.00 6.92 -6.53
C PRO A 190 -3.00 7.40 -7.99
N VAL A 191 -1.95 7.08 -8.76
CA VAL A 191 -1.83 7.47 -10.18
C VAL A 191 -2.74 6.62 -11.07
N THR A 192 -2.79 5.30 -10.83
CA THR A 192 -3.46 4.36 -11.73
C THR A 192 -4.80 3.87 -11.23
N PHE A 193 -5.05 3.93 -9.91
CA PHE A 193 -6.29 3.42 -9.32
C PHE A 193 -6.72 4.23 -8.11
N LYS A 194 -8.02 4.40 -7.93
CA LYS A 194 -8.65 5.13 -6.83
C LYS A 194 -9.60 4.20 -6.05
N PRO A 195 -9.10 3.46 -5.05
CA PRO A 195 -9.90 2.46 -4.34
C PRO A 195 -11.18 3.02 -3.71
N PHE A 196 -11.19 4.29 -3.26
CA PHE A 196 -12.40 4.91 -2.68
C PHE A 196 -13.56 5.01 -3.68
N GLU A 197 -13.28 5.12 -4.98
CA GLU A 197 -14.32 5.13 -6.02
C GLU A 197 -14.94 3.75 -6.23
N HIS A 198 -14.32 2.69 -5.67
CA HIS A 198 -14.69 1.29 -5.79
C HIS A 198 -15.05 0.62 -4.45
N GLY A 199 -15.50 1.42 -3.48
CA GLY A 199 -16.04 0.92 -2.22
C GLY A 199 -15.04 0.68 -1.10
N ALA A 200 -13.77 1.05 -1.26
CA ALA A 200 -12.83 1.07 -0.15
C ALA A 200 -13.19 2.13 0.90
N ASN A 201 -12.79 1.89 2.14
CA ASN A 201 -12.99 2.83 3.24
C ASN A 201 -11.66 3.27 3.85
N VAL A 202 -10.65 2.40 3.80
CA VAL A 202 -9.30 2.68 4.26
C VAL A 202 -8.30 2.18 3.21
N ILE A 203 -7.32 3.01 2.90
CA ILE A 203 -6.21 2.64 2.02
C ILE A 203 -4.94 2.60 2.85
N VAL A 204 -4.09 1.59 2.60
CA VAL A 204 -2.74 1.53 3.14
C VAL A 204 -1.73 1.49 2.01
N HIS A 205 -0.56 2.09 2.24
CA HIS A 205 0.59 1.98 1.34
C HIS A 205 1.87 1.70 2.11
N SER A 206 2.72 0.89 1.53
CA SER A 206 4.14 0.96 1.81
C SER A 206 4.74 2.15 1.04
N ALA A 207 4.93 3.28 1.72
CA ALA A 207 5.56 4.46 1.12
C ALA A 207 7.01 4.19 0.68
N THR A 208 7.62 3.14 1.22
CA THR A 208 8.93 2.58 0.85
C THR A 208 9.06 2.29 -0.65
N LYS A 209 7.94 1.94 -1.32
CA LYS A 209 7.89 1.48 -2.71
C LYS A 209 7.76 2.67 -3.67
N PHE A 210 6.79 2.70 -4.54
CA PHE A 210 6.62 3.74 -5.56
C PHE A 210 6.54 5.17 -5.02
N ILE A 211 5.95 5.39 -3.83
CA ILE A 211 5.85 6.73 -3.23
C ILE A 211 7.25 7.32 -3.03
N GLY A 212 8.13 6.61 -2.34
CA GLY A 212 9.54 6.99 -2.22
C GLY A 212 10.30 6.85 -3.53
N GLY A 213 10.19 5.69 -4.15
CA GLY A 213 10.68 5.36 -5.49
C GLY A 213 12.18 5.22 -5.66
N HIS A 214 12.98 5.42 -4.62
CA HIS A 214 14.44 5.50 -4.71
C HIS A 214 15.18 4.51 -3.79
N GLY A 215 14.45 3.65 -3.10
CA GLY A 215 15.04 2.67 -2.16
C GLY A 215 15.75 3.29 -0.94
N THR A 216 15.49 4.55 -0.62
CA THR A 216 16.24 5.31 0.41
C THR A 216 15.59 5.33 1.77
N SER A 217 14.27 5.12 1.86
CA SER A 217 13.52 5.31 3.10
C SER A 217 12.44 4.26 3.29
N ILE A 218 12.24 3.85 4.53
CA ILE A 218 11.15 2.96 4.93
C ILE A 218 10.05 3.81 5.56
N GLY A 219 8.80 3.57 5.14
CA GLY A 219 7.62 4.20 5.71
C GLY A 219 6.33 3.55 5.23
N GLY A 220 5.26 3.87 5.91
CA GLY A 220 3.91 3.50 5.54
C GLY A 220 2.97 4.68 5.68
N VAL A 221 1.79 4.57 5.11
CA VAL A 221 0.73 5.55 5.27
C VAL A 221 -0.63 4.85 5.27
N ILE A 222 -1.51 5.34 6.11
CA ILE A 222 -2.91 4.95 6.18
C ILE A 222 -3.73 6.15 5.73
N VAL A 223 -4.66 5.96 4.78
CA VAL A 223 -5.56 7.01 4.31
C VAL A 223 -6.99 6.64 4.70
N ASP A 224 -7.66 7.55 5.39
CA ASP A 224 -9.07 7.45 5.76
C ASP A 224 -9.93 8.03 4.63
N GLY A 225 -10.88 7.25 4.12
CA GLY A 225 -11.82 7.73 3.12
C GLY A 225 -12.86 8.71 3.67
N GLY A 226 -13.09 8.71 4.99
CA GLY A 226 -14.15 9.47 5.64
C GLY A 226 -15.56 9.03 5.24
N ASN A 227 -15.70 7.87 4.61
CA ASN A 227 -16.90 7.39 3.96
C ASN A 227 -17.54 6.16 4.66
N PHE A 228 -17.08 5.84 5.88
CA PHE A 228 -17.61 4.72 6.65
C PHE A 228 -18.26 5.20 7.96
N ASP A 229 -19.43 4.63 8.28
CA ASP A 229 -20.12 4.91 9.54
C ASP A 229 -19.57 4.04 10.70
N TRP A 230 -18.65 4.60 11.46
CA TRP A 230 -18.07 3.95 12.63
C TRP A 230 -19.06 3.83 13.82
N ALA A 231 -20.24 4.47 13.75
CA ALA A 231 -21.29 4.39 14.74
C ALA A 231 -22.37 3.34 14.42
N ASN A 232 -22.17 2.47 13.45
CA ASN A 232 -23.14 1.47 12.98
C ASN A 232 -23.39 0.28 13.93
N GLY A 233 -22.83 0.32 15.15
CA GLY A 233 -23.03 -0.67 16.21
C GLY A 233 -22.02 -1.82 16.23
N LYS A 234 -21.12 -1.95 15.22
CA LYS A 234 -20.10 -3.01 15.15
C LYS A 234 -18.75 -2.63 15.74
N PHE A 235 -18.51 -1.35 15.99
CA PHE A 235 -17.22 -0.79 16.39
C PHE A 235 -17.34 -0.01 17.71
N PRO A 236 -17.51 -0.71 18.86
CA PRO A 236 -17.74 -0.07 20.15
C PRO A 236 -16.62 0.88 20.57
N ASP A 237 -15.36 0.58 20.20
CA ASP A 237 -14.20 1.42 20.51
C ASP A 237 -14.24 2.81 19.86
N PHE A 238 -15.11 3.03 18.89
CA PHE A 238 -15.34 4.35 18.30
C PHE A 238 -16.47 5.12 18.98
N THR A 239 -17.42 4.42 19.60
CA THR A 239 -18.65 5.00 20.15
C THR A 239 -18.67 5.10 21.67
N GLN A 240 -17.83 4.30 22.34
CA GLN A 240 -17.64 4.39 23.79
C GLN A 240 -16.70 5.54 24.13
N ALA A 241 -16.90 6.15 25.30
CA ALA A 241 -16.04 7.19 25.82
C ALA A 241 -14.66 6.63 26.15
N ASP A 242 -13.60 7.19 25.58
CA ASP A 242 -12.22 6.78 25.85
C ASP A 242 -11.68 7.55 27.05
N GLU A 243 -11.46 6.85 28.17
CA GLU A 243 -10.98 7.46 29.41
C GLU A 243 -9.56 8.03 29.30
N SER A 244 -8.73 7.50 28.38
CA SER A 244 -7.36 7.99 28.15
C SER A 244 -7.32 9.35 27.45
N TYR A 245 -8.45 9.77 26.88
CA TYR A 245 -8.64 11.06 26.21
C TYR A 245 -9.89 11.80 26.70
N ASN A 246 -10.04 11.92 28.01
CA ASN A 246 -11.09 12.73 28.65
C ASN A 246 -12.52 12.37 28.18
N GLY A 247 -12.77 11.12 27.85
CA GLY A 247 -14.09 10.62 27.44
C GLY A 247 -14.47 10.92 26.00
N ILE A 248 -13.51 11.22 25.10
CA ILE A 248 -13.80 11.39 23.66
C ILE A 248 -14.44 10.12 23.07
N LYS A 249 -15.38 10.32 22.19
CA LYS A 249 -15.94 9.28 21.34
C LYS A 249 -15.44 9.53 19.92
N PHE A 250 -14.54 8.68 19.43
CA PHE A 250 -13.86 8.92 18.16
C PHE A 250 -14.83 9.02 16.97
N ALA A 251 -15.94 8.30 16.98
CA ALA A 251 -16.97 8.41 15.92
C ALA A 251 -17.53 9.85 15.77
N GLU A 252 -17.53 10.67 16.84
CA GLU A 252 -17.99 12.05 16.79
C GLU A 252 -17.05 12.98 16.01
N LEU A 253 -15.81 12.51 15.68
CA LEU A 253 -14.86 13.24 14.84
C LEU A 253 -15.18 13.12 13.33
N GLY A 254 -16.22 12.36 12.97
CA GLY A 254 -16.69 12.22 11.58
C GLY A 254 -15.67 11.63 10.64
N GLU A 255 -15.38 12.33 9.56
CA GLU A 255 -14.56 11.85 8.42
C GLU A 255 -13.08 11.56 8.75
N ILE A 256 -12.58 11.99 9.90
CA ILE A 256 -11.20 11.78 10.34
C ILE A 256 -11.08 10.80 11.52
N ALA A 257 -12.19 10.17 11.91
CA ALA A 257 -12.29 9.34 13.11
C ALA A 257 -11.27 8.19 13.10
N PHE A 258 -11.10 7.52 11.97
CA PHE A 258 -10.27 6.33 11.86
C PHE A 258 -8.79 6.61 12.12
N VAL A 259 -8.21 7.56 11.40
CA VAL A 259 -6.77 7.88 11.54
C VAL A 259 -6.49 8.63 12.84
N THR A 260 -7.46 9.44 13.34
CA THR A 260 -7.30 10.13 14.62
C THR A 260 -7.22 9.14 15.78
N ARG A 261 -8.06 8.10 15.78
CA ARG A 261 -7.99 7.04 16.79
C ARG A 261 -6.67 6.29 16.73
N ILE A 262 -6.17 5.95 15.53
CA ILE A 262 -4.86 5.31 15.41
C ILE A 262 -3.76 6.21 15.99
N ARG A 263 -3.75 7.50 15.65
CA ARG A 263 -2.76 8.46 16.15
C ARG A 263 -2.80 8.58 17.68
N ALA A 264 -4.01 8.71 18.23
CA ALA A 264 -4.22 8.93 19.65
C ALA A 264 -3.92 7.70 20.51
N ILE A 265 -4.21 6.50 20.02
CA ILE A 265 -4.08 5.25 20.78
C ILE A 265 -2.86 4.44 20.29
N LEU A 266 -2.93 3.85 19.10
CA LEU A 266 -1.95 2.87 18.67
C LEU A 266 -0.57 3.49 18.41
N LEU A 267 -0.50 4.59 17.71
CA LEU A 267 0.77 5.26 17.42
C LEU A 267 1.41 5.83 18.70
N ARG A 268 0.59 6.44 19.58
CA ARG A 268 1.06 6.96 20.86
C ARG A 268 1.71 5.86 21.71
N ASP A 269 1.05 4.71 21.82
CA ASP A 269 1.38 3.69 22.80
C ASP A 269 2.42 2.69 22.29
N THR A 270 2.42 2.39 20.96
CA THR A 270 3.32 1.38 20.38
C THR A 270 4.46 1.98 19.54
N GLY A 271 4.37 3.26 19.16
CA GLY A 271 5.50 4.07 18.74
C GLY A 271 6.04 3.86 17.32
N ALA A 272 5.29 3.26 16.37
CA ALA A 272 5.75 3.10 14.98
C ALA A 272 5.68 4.44 14.20
N ALA A 273 6.32 5.48 14.74
CA ALA A 273 6.30 6.83 14.19
C ALA A 273 7.14 6.95 12.91
N LEU A 274 6.67 7.77 11.98
CA LEU A 274 7.41 8.12 10.78
C LEU A 274 8.42 9.24 11.10
N SER A 275 9.67 9.07 10.66
CA SER A 275 10.71 10.11 10.77
C SER A 275 10.35 11.31 9.88
N PRO A 276 10.46 12.57 10.37
CA PRO A 276 10.28 13.76 9.53
C PRO A 276 11.23 13.79 8.32
N PHE A 277 12.45 13.25 8.46
CA PHE A 277 13.39 13.13 7.35
C PHE A 277 12.89 12.17 6.27
N HIS A 278 12.27 11.04 6.66
CA HIS A 278 11.66 10.12 5.69
C HIS A 278 10.44 10.75 5.01
N SER A 279 9.59 11.46 5.76
CA SER A 279 8.47 12.22 5.18
C SER A 279 8.93 13.24 4.14
N TRP A 280 10.03 13.93 4.42
CA TRP A 280 10.62 14.89 3.51
C TRP A 280 11.11 14.24 2.20
N LEU A 281 11.74 13.05 2.29
CA LEU A 281 12.12 12.25 1.12
C LEU A 281 10.90 11.74 0.34
N PHE A 282 9.86 11.30 1.03
CA PHE A 282 8.61 10.88 0.40
C PHE A 282 7.88 12.02 -0.31
N LEU A 283 7.93 13.24 0.23
CA LEU A 283 7.41 14.43 -0.45
C LEU A 283 8.11 14.66 -1.79
N GLN A 284 9.43 14.52 -1.85
CA GLN A 284 10.18 14.61 -3.11
C GLN A 284 9.79 13.48 -4.08
N GLY A 285 9.60 12.26 -3.57
CA GLY A 285 9.12 11.14 -4.37
C GLY A 285 7.72 11.39 -4.94
N LEU A 286 6.81 11.95 -4.14
CA LEU A 286 5.44 12.29 -4.58
C LEU A 286 5.44 13.32 -5.71
N GLU A 287 6.31 14.33 -5.67
CA GLU A 287 6.35 15.40 -6.69
C GLU A 287 6.61 14.89 -8.12
N THR A 288 7.16 13.69 -8.26
CA THR A 288 7.43 13.05 -9.56
C THR A 288 6.73 11.70 -9.73
N LEU A 289 5.76 11.40 -8.88
CA LEU A 289 5.14 10.07 -8.84
C LEU A 289 4.48 9.70 -10.17
N SER A 290 3.66 10.58 -10.75
CA SER A 290 2.97 10.31 -12.03
C SER A 290 3.96 10.04 -13.16
N LEU A 291 5.01 10.87 -13.27
CA LEU A 291 6.03 10.74 -14.31
C LEU A 291 6.79 9.40 -14.21
N ARG A 292 7.10 8.96 -12.98
CA ARG A 292 7.77 7.69 -12.76
C ARG A 292 6.85 6.50 -13.05
N VAL A 293 5.61 6.55 -12.56
CA VAL A 293 4.63 5.46 -12.77
C VAL A 293 4.33 5.29 -14.25
N GLU A 294 4.11 6.37 -14.99
CA GLU A 294 3.92 6.31 -16.45
C GLU A 294 5.12 5.69 -17.17
N ARG A 295 6.34 6.02 -16.76
CA ARG A 295 7.56 5.43 -17.34
C ARG A 295 7.69 3.95 -16.95
N HIS A 296 7.44 3.57 -15.70
CA HIS A 296 7.42 2.18 -15.25
C HIS A 296 6.46 1.34 -16.12
N ILE A 297 5.22 1.82 -16.30
CA ILE A 297 4.20 1.13 -17.11
C ILE A 297 4.62 1.04 -18.57
N SER A 298 5.09 2.14 -19.15
CA SER A 298 5.55 2.17 -20.55
C SER A 298 6.68 1.17 -20.80
N ASN A 299 7.65 1.07 -19.91
CA ASN A 299 8.73 0.10 -20.00
C ASN A 299 8.21 -1.33 -19.84
N THR A 300 7.32 -1.55 -18.85
CA THR A 300 6.73 -2.86 -18.57
C THR A 300 5.99 -3.41 -19.77
N LYS A 301 5.19 -2.59 -20.47
CA LYS A 301 4.46 -3.02 -21.68
C LYS A 301 5.40 -3.60 -22.74
N LYS A 302 6.51 -2.94 -23.00
CA LYS A 302 7.50 -3.38 -24.00
C LYS A 302 8.25 -4.65 -23.56
N ILE A 303 8.56 -4.77 -22.28
CA ILE A 303 9.21 -5.96 -21.73
C ILE A 303 8.26 -7.16 -21.70
N VAL A 304 7.00 -6.96 -21.35
CA VAL A 304 5.95 -7.99 -21.43
C VAL A 304 5.80 -8.49 -22.86
N GLU A 305 5.69 -7.60 -23.85
CA GLU A 305 5.61 -7.95 -25.26
C GLU A 305 6.86 -8.70 -25.74
N PHE A 306 8.05 -8.27 -25.35
CA PHE A 306 9.30 -8.94 -25.67
C PHE A 306 9.36 -10.36 -25.11
N LEU A 307 9.07 -10.53 -23.82
CA LEU A 307 9.11 -11.83 -23.14
C LEU A 307 8.01 -12.79 -23.64
N ASP A 308 6.81 -12.30 -23.91
CA ASP A 308 5.69 -13.11 -24.40
C ASP A 308 5.97 -13.73 -25.77
N ASN A 309 6.77 -13.04 -26.59
CA ASN A 309 7.21 -13.52 -27.91
C ASN A 309 8.54 -14.28 -27.88
N HIS A 310 9.23 -14.38 -26.73
CA HIS A 310 10.55 -14.96 -26.66
C HIS A 310 10.52 -16.50 -26.66
N PRO A 311 11.33 -17.20 -27.49
CA PRO A 311 11.27 -18.66 -27.66
C PRO A 311 11.60 -19.48 -26.42
N LYS A 312 12.31 -18.95 -25.43
CA LYS A 312 12.64 -19.63 -24.17
C LYS A 312 11.63 -19.37 -23.04
N VAL A 313 10.67 -18.45 -23.23
CA VAL A 313 9.64 -18.11 -22.25
C VAL A 313 8.37 -18.92 -22.52
N GLU A 314 7.81 -19.52 -21.47
CA GLU A 314 6.55 -20.28 -21.53
C GLU A 314 5.35 -19.41 -21.22
N LEU A 315 5.48 -18.55 -20.22
CA LEU A 315 4.36 -17.77 -19.69
C LEU A 315 4.88 -16.40 -19.20
N VAL A 316 4.16 -15.36 -19.56
CA VAL A 316 4.27 -14.05 -18.92
C VAL A 316 2.97 -13.77 -18.16
N ASN A 317 3.06 -13.62 -16.85
CA ASN A 317 1.88 -13.39 -16.01
C ASN A 317 1.68 -11.88 -15.77
N HIS A 318 1.12 -11.21 -16.76
CA HIS A 318 0.69 -9.81 -16.64
C HIS A 318 -0.70 -9.64 -17.25
N PRO A 319 -1.66 -8.99 -16.55
CA PRO A 319 -3.06 -8.88 -17.02
C PRO A 319 -3.25 -7.96 -18.23
N LEU A 320 -2.20 -7.30 -18.70
CA LEU A 320 -2.18 -6.60 -19.99
C LEU A 320 -2.42 -7.55 -21.16
N LEU A 321 -1.95 -8.81 -21.06
CA LEU A 321 -2.08 -9.81 -22.13
C LEU A 321 -3.53 -10.30 -22.22
N GLU A 322 -4.08 -10.38 -23.44
CA GLU A 322 -5.43 -10.89 -23.68
C GLU A 322 -5.61 -12.35 -23.22
N SER A 323 -4.54 -13.12 -23.23
CA SER A 323 -4.50 -14.51 -22.76
C SER A 323 -4.60 -14.66 -21.24
N ASN A 324 -4.37 -13.58 -20.48
CA ASN A 324 -4.43 -13.60 -19.01
C ASN A 324 -5.88 -13.59 -18.53
N SER A 325 -6.20 -14.46 -17.55
CA SER A 325 -7.56 -14.62 -17.01
C SER A 325 -8.14 -13.32 -16.39
N TYR A 326 -7.27 -12.41 -15.95
CA TYR A 326 -7.67 -11.14 -15.34
C TYR A 326 -7.78 -9.99 -16.35
N HIS A 327 -7.53 -10.22 -17.64
CA HIS A 327 -7.50 -9.17 -18.65
C HIS A 327 -8.78 -8.32 -18.68
N ALA A 328 -9.95 -8.94 -18.63
CA ALA A 328 -11.23 -8.23 -18.66
C ALA A 328 -11.42 -7.29 -17.44
N LEU A 329 -11.08 -7.74 -16.24
CA LEU A 329 -11.10 -6.90 -15.03
C LEU A 329 -10.03 -5.82 -15.07
N TYR A 330 -8.86 -6.14 -15.61
CA TYR A 330 -7.78 -5.18 -15.78
C TYR A 330 -8.20 -4.03 -16.69
N GLN A 331 -8.81 -4.31 -17.84
CA GLN A 331 -9.34 -3.29 -18.75
C GLN A 331 -10.46 -2.45 -18.12
N LYS A 332 -11.30 -3.07 -17.26
CA LYS A 332 -12.36 -2.37 -16.53
C LYS A 332 -11.79 -1.34 -15.55
N TYR A 333 -10.78 -1.72 -14.75
CA TYR A 333 -10.32 -0.94 -13.61
C TYR A 333 -9.09 -0.08 -13.88
N TYR A 334 -8.30 -0.42 -14.89
CA TYR A 334 -7.04 0.25 -15.22
C TYR A 334 -7.00 0.78 -16.66
N PRO A 335 -7.84 1.76 -17.00
CA PRO A 335 -7.95 2.27 -18.38
C PRO A 335 -6.67 2.98 -18.87
N LYS A 336 -5.73 3.30 -17.97
CA LYS A 336 -4.41 3.87 -18.28
C LYS A 336 -3.28 2.87 -18.07
N ASP A 337 -3.60 1.59 -17.97
CA ASP A 337 -2.74 0.51 -17.53
C ASP A 337 -2.22 0.68 -16.10
N ALA A 338 -1.74 -0.38 -15.51
CA ALA A 338 -1.19 -0.42 -14.16
C ALA A 338 -0.20 -1.57 -14.00
N GLY A 339 0.62 -1.48 -12.96
CA GLY A 339 1.57 -2.52 -12.60
C GLY A 339 2.87 -2.44 -13.39
N SER A 340 3.97 -2.59 -12.68
CA SER A 340 5.31 -2.73 -13.26
C SER A 340 6.06 -3.87 -12.58
N ILE A 341 5.31 -4.68 -11.85
CA ILE A 341 5.81 -5.88 -11.19
C ILE A 341 5.04 -7.03 -11.78
N PHE A 342 5.73 -8.03 -12.30
CA PHE A 342 5.10 -9.20 -12.88
C PHE A 342 6.03 -10.42 -12.83
N THR A 343 5.50 -11.58 -13.14
CA THR A 343 6.28 -12.81 -13.21
C THR A 343 6.28 -13.38 -14.61
N PHE A 344 7.35 -14.11 -14.94
CA PHE A 344 7.39 -14.94 -16.13
C PHE A 344 8.04 -16.28 -15.81
N GLU A 345 7.81 -17.29 -16.65
CA GLU A 345 8.36 -18.63 -16.52
C GLU A 345 9.10 -19.05 -17.77
N LEU A 346 10.21 -19.79 -17.59
CA LEU A 346 10.94 -20.44 -18.66
C LEU A 346 10.22 -21.72 -19.10
N LYS A 347 10.33 -22.11 -20.38
CA LYS A 347 9.65 -23.29 -20.96
C LYS A 347 9.93 -24.60 -20.24
N ASP A 348 11.11 -24.80 -19.73
CA ASP A 348 11.51 -26.01 -19.01
C ASP A 348 11.21 -25.97 -17.50
N LYS A 349 10.79 -24.81 -16.97
CA LYS A 349 10.49 -24.58 -15.54
C LYS A 349 11.65 -24.96 -14.62
N ASP A 350 12.87 -24.95 -15.13
CA ASP A 350 14.07 -25.35 -14.41
C ASP A 350 14.51 -24.26 -13.42
N GLU A 351 14.57 -24.64 -12.13
CA GLU A 351 14.96 -23.73 -11.05
C GLU A 351 16.37 -23.19 -11.23
N LYS A 352 17.31 -24.05 -11.68
CA LYS A 352 18.69 -23.64 -11.87
C LYS A 352 18.82 -22.60 -12.98
N LYS A 353 18.16 -22.84 -14.12
CA LYS A 353 18.15 -21.89 -15.23
C LYS A 353 17.49 -20.56 -14.87
N ALA A 354 16.41 -20.57 -14.10
CA ALA A 354 15.77 -19.36 -13.61
C ALA A 354 16.72 -18.53 -12.75
N ARG A 355 17.49 -19.18 -11.88
CA ARG A 355 18.50 -18.53 -11.04
C ARG A 355 19.72 -18.09 -11.85
N ASP A 356 20.23 -18.94 -12.75
CA ASP A 356 21.35 -18.61 -13.65
C ASP A 356 20.99 -17.39 -14.53
N LEU A 357 19.74 -17.29 -15.02
CA LEU A 357 19.28 -16.11 -15.75
C LEU A 357 19.42 -14.85 -14.90
N ILE A 358 18.91 -14.86 -13.67
CA ILE A 358 18.99 -13.71 -12.76
C ILE A 358 20.46 -13.33 -12.48
N ASP A 359 21.32 -14.32 -12.28
CA ASP A 359 22.74 -14.12 -12.01
C ASP A 359 23.52 -13.56 -13.22
N HIS A 360 22.96 -13.67 -14.44
CA HIS A 360 23.54 -13.10 -15.67
C HIS A 360 23.01 -11.69 -16.01
N LEU A 361 22.01 -11.18 -15.28
CA LEU A 361 21.53 -9.81 -15.48
C LEU A 361 22.58 -8.80 -15.00
N GLU A 362 22.77 -7.74 -15.78
CA GLU A 362 23.77 -6.70 -15.51
C GLU A 362 23.12 -5.39 -15.04
N ILE A 363 21.87 -5.11 -15.47
CA ILE A 363 21.11 -3.90 -15.11
C ILE A 363 20.11 -4.22 -14.00
N PHE A 364 19.33 -5.31 -14.16
CA PHE A 364 18.40 -5.73 -13.14
C PHE A 364 19.13 -6.20 -11.88
N SER A 365 18.93 -5.52 -10.77
CA SER A 365 19.56 -5.89 -9.50
C SER A 365 18.82 -7.01 -8.79
N LEU A 366 19.54 -8.03 -8.32
CA LEU A 366 18.98 -9.10 -7.51
C LEU A 366 18.79 -8.62 -6.06
N LEU A 367 17.56 -8.30 -5.68
CA LEU A 367 17.21 -7.93 -4.31
C LEU A 367 15.70 -8.00 -4.05
N ALA A 368 15.33 -8.02 -2.77
CA ALA A 368 13.95 -8.12 -2.30
C ALA A 368 13.31 -6.72 -2.12
N ASN A 369 13.05 -6.02 -3.22
CA ASN A 369 12.27 -4.79 -3.23
C ASN A 369 11.39 -4.73 -4.49
N VAL A 370 10.57 -3.68 -4.61
CA VAL A 370 9.75 -3.38 -5.79
C VAL A 370 9.49 -1.87 -5.86
N GLY A 371 9.14 -1.37 -7.05
CA GLY A 371 8.75 0.04 -7.24
C GLY A 371 9.90 1.04 -7.08
N ASP A 372 11.13 0.57 -7.23
CA ASP A 372 12.34 1.41 -7.32
C ASP A 372 12.48 1.97 -8.74
N THR A 373 13.13 3.12 -8.88
CA THR A 373 13.52 3.68 -10.18
C THR A 373 14.45 2.77 -10.97
N LYS A 374 15.19 1.88 -10.28
CA LYS A 374 16.04 0.86 -10.88
C LYS A 374 15.27 -0.45 -11.02
N SER A 375 15.51 -1.15 -12.12
CA SER A 375 14.94 -2.46 -12.39
C SER A 375 15.49 -3.53 -11.46
N LEU A 376 14.62 -4.41 -10.97
CA LEU A 376 14.93 -5.45 -10.00
C LEU A 376 14.43 -6.82 -10.49
N ALA A 377 15.18 -7.87 -10.14
CA ALA A 377 14.80 -9.25 -10.40
C ALA A 377 14.95 -10.09 -9.13
N ILE A 378 14.09 -11.10 -8.97
CA ILE A 378 14.19 -12.06 -7.86
C ILE A 378 13.57 -13.40 -8.26
N HIS A 379 14.07 -14.49 -7.67
CA HIS A 379 13.48 -15.82 -7.77
C HIS A 379 12.55 -16.07 -6.56
N PRO A 380 11.22 -15.93 -6.67
CA PRO A 380 10.31 -15.95 -5.52
C PRO A 380 10.38 -17.23 -4.71
N ALA A 381 10.41 -18.40 -5.38
CA ALA A 381 10.37 -19.69 -4.72
C ALA A 381 11.54 -19.95 -3.75
N SER A 382 12.75 -19.44 -4.06
CA SER A 382 13.93 -19.60 -3.19
C SER A 382 14.19 -18.44 -2.23
N THR A 383 13.34 -17.37 -2.27
CA THR A 383 13.57 -16.14 -1.49
C THR A 383 12.32 -15.67 -0.77
N THR A 384 11.51 -14.84 -1.41
CA THR A 384 10.34 -14.18 -0.77
C THR A 384 9.24 -15.14 -0.35
N HIS A 385 9.18 -16.34 -0.93
CA HIS A 385 8.20 -17.40 -0.67
C HIS A 385 8.84 -18.73 -0.26
N GLN A 386 10.12 -18.72 0.16
CA GLN A 386 10.89 -19.90 0.56
C GLN A 386 10.21 -20.72 1.69
N GLN A 387 9.37 -20.06 2.48
CA GLN A 387 8.69 -20.69 3.61
C GLN A 387 7.44 -21.50 3.20
N LEU A 388 6.97 -21.30 1.96
CA LEU A 388 5.80 -21.99 1.43
C LEU A 388 6.17 -23.41 0.94
N ASN A 389 5.29 -24.37 1.19
CA ASN A 389 5.42 -25.70 0.60
C ASN A 389 5.00 -25.69 -0.88
N VAL A 390 5.14 -26.83 -1.57
CA VAL A 390 4.89 -26.95 -3.02
C VAL A 390 3.43 -26.60 -3.38
N GLU A 391 2.49 -27.01 -2.55
CA GLU A 391 1.05 -26.77 -2.78
C GLU A 391 0.70 -25.29 -2.56
N GLU A 392 1.28 -24.67 -1.54
CA GLU A 392 1.13 -23.24 -1.24
C GLU A 392 1.78 -22.38 -2.31
N LEU A 393 2.96 -22.74 -2.82
CA LEU A 393 3.60 -22.08 -3.97
C LEU A 393 2.71 -22.14 -5.21
N ALA A 394 2.17 -23.32 -5.53
CA ALA A 394 1.28 -23.50 -6.68
C ALA A 394 -0.01 -22.67 -6.52
N SER A 395 -0.57 -22.61 -5.30
CA SER A 395 -1.73 -21.77 -4.99
C SER A 395 -1.45 -20.27 -5.14
N ALA A 396 -0.19 -19.84 -4.92
CA ALA A 396 0.27 -18.49 -5.14
C ALA A 396 0.67 -18.20 -6.62
N GLY A 397 0.50 -19.19 -7.53
CA GLY A 397 0.90 -19.09 -8.93
C GLY A 397 2.42 -19.05 -9.14
N ILE A 398 3.18 -19.66 -8.22
CA ILE A 398 4.64 -19.69 -8.26
C ILE A 398 5.12 -21.11 -8.54
N SER A 399 5.89 -21.29 -9.61
CA SER A 399 6.65 -22.50 -9.88
C SER A 399 8.13 -22.31 -9.53
N LYS A 400 8.90 -23.40 -9.62
CA LYS A 400 10.36 -23.33 -9.47
C LYS A 400 11.07 -22.57 -10.60
N GLY A 401 10.43 -22.40 -11.74
CA GLY A 401 10.93 -21.64 -12.88
C GLY A 401 10.46 -20.17 -12.89
N THR A 402 9.72 -19.73 -11.88
CA THR A 402 9.16 -18.38 -11.84
C THR A 402 10.19 -17.34 -11.51
N ILE A 403 10.29 -16.31 -12.32
CA ILE A 403 11.11 -15.11 -12.11
C ILE A 403 10.18 -13.92 -11.95
N ARG A 404 10.40 -13.09 -10.92
CA ARG A 404 9.68 -11.83 -10.73
C ARG A 404 10.57 -10.64 -11.12
N LEU A 405 10.04 -9.78 -11.96
CA LEU A 405 10.62 -8.48 -12.30
C LEU A 405 9.87 -7.34 -11.62
N SER A 406 10.59 -6.31 -11.24
CA SER A 406 10.08 -4.98 -10.95
C SER A 406 10.76 -4.02 -11.91
N VAL A 407 10.04 -3.57 -12.92
CA VAL A 407 10.60 -2.78 -14.02
C VAL A 407 10.79 -1.34 -13.58
N GLY A 408 11.97 -0.79 -13.78
CA GLY A 408 12.35 0.57 -13.47
C GLY A 408 12.07 1.58 -14.59
N ILE A 409 12.75 2.72 -14.52
CA ILE A 409 12.56 3.84 -15.44
C ILE A 409 13.74 4.05 -16.42
N GLU A 410 14.65 3.11 -16.48
CA GLU A 410 15.81 3.11 -17.39
C GLU A 410 15.36 3.16 -18.86
N ASP A 411 16.28 3.29 -19.78
CA ASP A 411 15.98 3.12 -21.20
C ASP A 411 15.54 1.67 -21.45
N VAL A 412 14.38 1.50 -22.06
CA VAL A 412 13.78 0.17 -22.25
C VAL A 412 14.58 -0.70 -23.22
N THR A 413 15.32 -0.11 -24.14
CA THR A 413 16.16 -0.87 -25.08
C THR A 413 17.33 -1.53 -24.37
N ASP A 414 17.90 -0.87 -23.36
CA ASP A 414 18.95 -1.42 -22.51
C ASP A 414 18.40 -2.55 -21.62
N LEU A 415 17.19 -2.37 -21.06
CA LEU A 415 16.53 -3.41 -20.26
C LEU A 415 16.22 -4.67 -21.06
N ILE A 416 15.74 -4.50 -22.30
CA ILE A 416 15.49 -5.63 -23.20
C ILE A 416 16.79 -6.32 -23.61
N ALA A 417 17.84 -5.55 -23.90
CA ALA A 417 19.15 -6.11 -24.24
C ALA A 417 19.75 -6.90 -23.07
N ASP A 418 19.55 -6.44 -21.83
CA ASP A 418 20.01 -7.14 -20.63
C ASP A 418 19.26 -8.48 -20.43
N LEU A 419 17.94 -8.49 -20.63
CA LEU A 419 17.15 -9.71 -20.59
C LEU A 419 17.53 -10.69 -21.71
N GLU A 420 17.72 -10.20 -22.95
CA GLU A 420 18.11 -11.02 -24.10
C GLU A 420 19.46 -11.70 -23.86
N GLN A 421 20.50 -10.94 -23.47
CA GLN A 421 21.84 -11.51 -23.23
C GLN A 421 21.87 -12.53 -22.09
N ALA A 422 21.01 -12.33 -21.07
CA ALA A 422 20.87 -13.30 -19.97
C ALA A 422 20.11 -14.57 -20.42
N LEU A 423 19.04 -14.40 -21.22
CA LEU A 423 18.31 -15.51 -21.84
C LEU A 423 19.20 -16.33 -22.80
N GLU A 424 20.09 -15.71 -23.57
CA GLU A 424 21.01 -16.41 -24.47
C GLU A 424 21.94 -17.36 -23.71
N LYS A 425 22.34 -17.01 -22.47
CA LYS A 425 23.33 -17.77 -21.67
C LYS A 425 22.76 -19.01 -20.95
N ILE A 426 21.45 -19.26 -20.99
CA ILE A 426 20.78 -20.36 -20.30
C ILE A 426 20.18 -21.43 -21.23
#